data_c81d26175655a7a04168032faa3343ff
#
_entry.id   c81d26175655a7a04168032faa3343ff
#
_cell.length_a   1.000
_cell.length_b   1.000
_cell.length_c   1.000
_cell.angle_alpha   90.00
_cell.angle_beta   90.00
_cell.angle_gamma   90.00
#
_symmetry.space_group_name_H-M   'P 1'
#
loop_
_entity.id
_entity.type
_entity.pdbx_description
1 polymer ?
#
loop_
_entity_poly.entity_id
_entity_poly.type
_entity_poly.pdbx_seq_one_letter_code
_entity_poly.pdbx_strand_id
1 'polypeptide(L)'
;MIPDIRIEDYNYPLPDERIAKYPLAERDSSKLLRYIDGKIDEFVFRQIPELLPSDAVMVFNDTKVVPARLHFVRPTGARIEIFCLQPVKPEEYNISFAATSSCSWKCVIGNAKKWKGDILDLYNPENAPEIAEMAMKARLVSREGETGIVEFSWSGGYPFSRVLEICGTIPIPPYLNRESEAIDSERYQTLYAKFRGSVAAPTAGLHFTQAVLDAIRSKGLDIETVCLHVGAGTFLPVKNSEVAKHPMHREPFVVTLDFLKDLRSSGKSVIAVGTTSVRTLESLYYIGVSCIETGAPADVDQWAPYTREYKWSTEESLDAIIAYMEKNSLDKISAGTRIIIVPGFRFRIVDMLVTNFHQPESTLILLVSAFVGGDWKTIYDYALSHDFRFLSYGDSSLLYRRK
;
A
#
# COMPACT_ATOMS: atom_id res chain seq x y z
N MET A 1 -9.37 -3.83 24.84
CA MET A 1 -8.56 -2.72 25.40
C MET A 1 -7.46 -2.41 24.39
N ILE A 2 -7.25 -1.11 24.03
CA ILE A 2 -6.18 -0.71 23.09
C ILE A 2 -4.84 -1.12 23.69
N PRO A 3 -3.97 -1.86 22.97
CA PRO A 3 -2.67 -2.30 23.48
C PRO A 3 -1.76 -1.11 23.81
N ASP A 4 -1.08 -1.19 24.94
CA ASP A 4 -0.04 -0.24 25.34
C ASP A 4 1.29 -0.69 24.70
N ILE A 5 1.66 -0.06 23.59
CA ILE A 5 2.84 -0.42 22.79
C ILE A 5 3.71 0.82 22.60
N ARG A 6 4.99 0.66 22.93
CA ARG A 6 6.04 1.64 22.66
C ARG A 6 6.69 1.33 21.33
N ILE A 7 6.74 2.29 20.43
CA ILE A 7 7.32 2.06 19.10
C ILE A 7 8.83 1.77 19.17
N GLU A 8 9.50 2.30 20.17
CA GLU A 8 10.93 2.10 20.44
C GLU A 8 11.29 0.62 20.66
N ASP A 9 10.35 -0.20 21.17
CA ASP A 9 10.54 -1.65 21.36
C ASP A 9 10.67 -2.40 20.02
N TYR A 10 10.29 -1.73 18.91
CA TYR A 10 10.35 -2.24 17.53
C TYR A 10 11.46 -1.58 16.72
N ASN A 11 12.47 -1.09 17.42
CA ASN A 11 13.70 -0.59 16.83
C ASN A 11 14.71 -1.72 16.60
N TYR A 12 15.49 -1.60 15.54
CA TYR A 12 16.63 -2.45 15.22
C TYR A 12 17.65 -1.66 14.38
N PRO A 13 18.94 -2.01 14.44
CA PRO A 13 19.95 -1.31 13.65
C PRO A 13 19.82 -1.70 12.17
N LEU A 14 19.36 -0.77 11.32
CA LEU A 14 19.32 -0.93 9.87
C LEU A 14 20.43 -0.08 9.23
N PRO A 15 21.56 -0.68 8.84
CA PRO A 15 22.62 0.03 8.14
C PRO A 15 22.18 0.45 6.72
N ASP A 16 22.65 1.63 6.25
CA ASP A 16 22.25 2.15 4.93
C ASP A 16 22.67 1.23 3.77
N GLU A 17 23.76 0.49 3.92
CA GLU A 17 24.23 -0.52 2.96
C GLU A 17 23.29 -1.74 2.82
N ARG A 18 22.43 -1.96 3.80
CA ARG A 18 21.39 -3.01 3.72
C ARG A 18 20.15 -2.55 3.00
N ILE A 19 19.98 -1.25 2.78
CA ILE A 19 18.84 -0.70 2.04
C ILE A 19 19.09 -0.85 0.55
N ALA A 20 18.27 -1.66 -0.12
CA ALA A 20 18.38 -1.84 -1.57
C ALA A 20 17.86 -0.59 -2.30
N LYS A 21 18.78 0.23 -2.79
CA LYS A 21 18.46 1.48 -3.50
C LYS A 21 17.96 1.25 -4.92
N TYR A 22 18.30 0.10 -5.51
CA TYR A 22 17.91 -0.32 -6.85
C TYR A 22 17.39 -1.76 -6.87
N PRO A 23 16.46 -2.09 -7.80
CA PRO A 23 16.03 -3.47 -7.98
C PRO A 23 17.14 -4.34 -8.58
N LEU A 24 17.09 -5.65 -8.35
CA LEU A 24 17.90 -6.61 -9.06
C LEU A 24 17.52 -6.63 -10.54
N ALA A 25 18.43 -7.04 -11.44
CA ALA A 25 18.15 -7.19 -12.85
C ALA A 25 16.95 -8.13 -13.06
N GLU A 26 16.97 -9.30 -12.43
CA GLU A 26 15.85 -10.24 -12.37
C GLU A 26 15.14 -10.11 -11.02
N ARG A 27 13.83 -9.79 -11.04
CA ARG A 27 13.02 -9.54 -9.85
C ARG A 27 12.98 -10.75 -8.92
N ASP A 28 12.87 -11.94 -9.47
CA ASP A 28 12.72 -13.20 -8.77
C ASP A 28 14.04 -13.85 -8.32
N SER A 29 15.18 -13.18 -8.56
CA SER A 29 16.49 -13.59 -8.04
C SER A 29 16.78 -13.06 -6.62
N SER A 30 15.87 -12.29 -6.03
CA SER A 30 15.97 -11.85 -4.64
C SER A 30 15.96 -13.05 -3.67
N LYS A 31 16.54 -12.88 -2.50
CA LYS A 31 16.44 -13.88 -1.43
C LYS A 31 15.02 -13.95 -0.88
N LEU A 32 14.63 -15.13 -0.40
CA LEU A 32 13.38 -15.39 0.28
C LEU A 32 13.68 -16.08 1.61
N LEU A 33 13.32 -15.43 2.72
CA LEU A 33 13.34 -16.03 4.04
C LEU A 33 11.99 -16.70 4.30
N ARG A 34 11.98 -18.01 4.63
CA ARG A 34 10.77 -18.67 5.11
C ARG A 34 10.85 -18.82 6.62
N TYR A 35 9.76 -18.43 7.30
CA TYR A 35 9.61 -18.60 8.75
C TYR A 35 8.38 -19.42 9.09
N ILE A 36 8.56 -20.51 9.85
CA ILE A 36 7.51 -21.39 10.35
C ILE A 36 7.86 -21.77 11.79
N ASP A 37 7.04 -21.37 12.77
CA ASP A 37 7.10 -21.79 14.17
C ASP A 37 8.53 -21.81 14.77
N GLY A 38 9.27 -20.73 14.60
CA GLY A 38 10.63 -20.56 15.11
C GLY A 38 11.73 -21.07 14.17
N LYS A 39 11.39 -21.75 13.09
CA LYS A 39 12.36 -22.24 12.10
C LYS A 39 12.50 -21.26 10.95
N ILE A 40 13.74 -20.93 10.62
CA ILE A 40 14.10 -20.09 9.46
C ILE A 40 14.83 -20.94 8.42
N ASP A 41 14.41 -20.82 7.16
CA ASP A 41 15.09 -21.40 6.00
C ASP A 41 15.30 -20.30 4.94
N GLU A 42 16.36 -20.42 4.13
CA GLU A 42 16.64 -19.49 3.02
C GLU A 42 16.40 -20.13 1.66
N PHE A 43 15.85 -19.32 0.75
CA PHE A 43 15.58 -19.68 -0.63
C PHE A 43 15.87 -18.50 -1.56
N VAL A 44 15.76 -18.71 -2.86
CA VAL A 44 15.64 -17.66 -3.87
C VAL A 44 14.15 -17.49 -4.19
N PHE A 45 13.67 -16.26 -4.41
CA PHE A 45 12.24 -15.97 -4.58
C PHE A 45 11.57 -16.82 -5.66
N ARG A 46 12.27 -17.12 -6.77
CA ARG A 46 11.73 -17.98 -7.84
C ARG A 46 11.33 -19.38 -7.38
N GLN A 47 11.78 -19.82 -6.23
CA GLN A 47 11.42 -21.12 -5.64
C GLN A 47 10.10 -21.04 -4.81
N ILE A 48 9.50 -19.86 -4.67
CA ILE A 48 8.29 -19.69 -3.86
C ILE A 48 7.16 -20.67 -4.26
N PRO A 49 6.93 -21.00 -5.55
CA PRO A 49 5.87 -21.94 -5.91
C PRO A 49 6.04 -23.32 -5.24
N GLU A 50 7.28 -23.75 -5.02
CA GLU A 50 7.57 -25.06 -4.38
C GLU A 50 7.24 -25.05 -2.90
N LEU A 51 7.30 -23.88 -2.23
CA LEU A 51 7.14 -23.69 -0.80
C LEU A 51 5.68 -23.51 -0.37
N LEU A 52 4.79 -23.16 -1.32
CA LEU A 52 3.40 -22.91 -1.03
C LEU A 52 2.60 -24.22 -0.90
N PRO A 53 1.61 -24.31 0.00
CA PRO A 53 0.70 -25.45 0.06
C PRO A 53 -0.15 -25.52 -1.21
N SER A 54 -0.51 -26.72 -1.63
CA SER A 54 -1.36 -26.93 -2.82
C SER A 54 -2.81 -26.47 -2.63
N ASP A 55 -3.23 -26.32 -1.39
CA ASP A 55 -4.57 -25.90 -0.99
C ASP A 55 -4.55 -24.47 -0.45
N ALA A 56 -4.24 -23.53 -1.34
CA ALA A 56 -4.16 -22.13 -0.98
C ALA A 56 -4.65 -21.21 -2.11
N VAL A 57 -5.04 -20.00 -1.70
CA VAL A 57 -5.31 -18.86 -2.60
C VAL A 57 -4.34 -17.73 -2.28
N MET A 58 -3.70 -17.18 -3.30
CA MET A 58 -2.83 -16.01 -3.16
C MET A 58 -3.60 -14.74 -3.51
N VAL A 59 -3.59 -13.77 -2.60
CA VAL A 59 -4.32 -12.50 -2.77
C VAL A 59 -3.33 -11.35 -2.92
N PHE A 60 -3.39 -10.69 -4.08
CA PHE A 60 -2.53 -9.59 -4.49
C PHE A 60 -3.27 -8.25 -4.42
N ASN A 61 -2.54 -7.17 -4.23
CA ASN A 61 -3.06 -5.82 -4.42
C ASN A 61 -2.70 -5.35 -5.83
N ASP A 62 -3.69 -5.21 -6.72
CA ASP A 62 -3.50 -4.86 -8.13
C ASP A 62 -3.54 -3.35 -8.42
N THR A 63 -3.38 -2.54 -7.39
CA THR A 63 -3.28 -1.09 -7.54
C THR A 63 -2.06 -0.69 -8.37
N LYS A 64 -2.21 0.35 -9.20
CA LYS A 64 -1.16 0.90 -10.04
C LYS A 64 -0.66 2.22 -9.48
N VAL A 65 0.66 2.36 -9.34
CA VAL A 65 1.29 3.61 -8.93
C VAL A 65 1.12 4.64 -10.04
N VAL A 66 0.69 5.84 -9.64
CA VAL A 66 0.58 6.99 -10.53
C VAL A 66 1.79 7.93 -10.33
N PRO A 67 2.26 8.63 -11.38
CA PRO A 67 3.36 9.59 -11.27
C PRO A 67 2.90 10.86 -10.52
N ALA A 68 2.61 10.71 -9.23
CA ALA A 68 1.93 11.72 -8.41
C ALA A 68 2.85 12.83 -7.88
N ARG A 69 4.12 12.85 -8.29
CA ARG A 69 5.10 13.87 -7.91
C ARG A 69 5.28 14.85 -9.06
N LEU A 70 4.88 16.12 -8.84
CA LEU A 70 4.89 17.19 -9.82
C LEU A 70 5.89 18.28 -9.40
N HIS A 71 6.57 18.86 -10.38
CA HIS A 71 7.51 19.96 -10.16
C HIS A 71 6.95 21.24 -10.73
N PHE A 72 6.91 22.28 -9.93
CA PHE A 72 6.44 23.59 -10.29
C PHE A 72 7.53 24.66 -10.09
N VAL A 73 7.35 25.80 -10.70
CA VAL A 73 8.24 26.93 -10.58
C VAL A 73 7.46 28.19 -10.21
N ARG A 74 8.00 28.96 -9.29
CA ARG A 74 7.50 30.29 -8.94
C ARG A 74 7.90 31.31 -10.00
N PRO A 75 7.19 32.45 -10.09
CA PRO A 75 7.63 33.57 -10.94
C PRO A 75 9.07 34.04 -10.62
N THR A 76 9.55 33.77 -9.40
CA THR A 76 10.93 34.10 -8.95
C THR A 76 11.97 33.03 -9.32
N GLY A 77 11.60 31.98 -10.05
CA GLY A 77 12.45 30.87 -10.44
C GLY A 77 12.65 29.77 -9.38
N ALA A 78 12.10 29.92 -8.17
CA ALA A 78 12.25 28.89 -7.12
C ALA A 78 11.40 27.67 -7.45
N ARG A 79 11.99 26.46 -7.36
CA ARG A 79 11.32 25.19 -7.59
C ARG A 79 10.55 24.74 -6.35
N ILE A 80 9.32 24.27 -6.57
CA ILE A 80 8.44 23.70 -5.58
C ILE A 80 8.02 22.31 -6.06
N GLU A 81 8.26 21.30 -5.24
CA GLU A 81 7.77 19.95 -5.47
C GLU A 81 6.40 19.80 -4.82
N ILE A 82 5.45 19.20 -5.52
CA ILE A 82 4.10 18.92 -5.01
C ILE A 82 3.82 17.44 -5.22
N PHE A 83 3.68 16.73 -4.11
CA PHE A 83 3.38 15.29 -4.10
C PHE A 83 1.92 15.05 -3.72
N CYS A 84 1.11 14.62 -4.66
CA CYS A 84 -0.31 14.33 -4.49
C CYS A 84 -0.50 13.09 -3.59
N LEU A 85 -1.30 13.22 -2.53
CA LEU A 85 -1.57 12.15 -1.56
C LEU A 85 -2.96 11.54 -1.75
N GLN A 86 -3.98 12.40 -1.70
CA GLN A 86 -5.38 11.98 -1.82
C GLN A 86 -6.22 13.11 -2.44
N PRO A 87 -7.27 12.77 -3.21
CA PRO A 87 -8.18 13.77 -3.76
C PRO A 87 -9.01 14.42 -2.65
N VAL A 88 -9.36 15.71 -2.86
CA VAL A 88 -10.21 16.50 -1.98
C VAL A 88 -11.45 16.98 -2.72
N LYS A 89 -11.29 17.39 -3.99
CA LYS A 89 -12.40 17.84 -4.82
C LYS A 89 -12.11 17.56 -6.30
N PRO A 90 -12.86 16.64 -6.93
CA PRO A 90 -13.77 15.65 -6.31
C PRO A 90 -13.04 14.73 -5.33
N GLU A 91 -13.75 14.20 -4.32
CA GLU A 91 -13.16 13.36 -3.27
C GLU A 91 -12.89 11.92 -3.77
N GLU A 92 -13.70 11.44 -4.70
CA GLU A 92 -13.55 10.10 -5.27
C GLU A 92 -12.39 10.04 -6.26
N TYR A 93 -11.52 9.05 -6.11
CA TYR A 93 -10.32 8.87 -6.95
C TYR A 93 -10.66 8.80 -8.44
N ASN A 94 -11.63 7.96 -8.83
CA ASN A 94 -12.01 7.79 -10.23
C ASN A 94 -12.52 9.10 -10.86
N ILE A 95 -13.33 9.87 -10.12
CA ILE A 95 -13.87 11.14 -10.60
C ILE A 95 -12.77 12.19 -10.65
N SER A 96 -11.90 12.23 -9.65
CA SER A 96 -10.77 13.17 -9.61
C SER A 96 -9.78 12.91 -10.73
N PHE A 97 -9.44 11.64 -11.01
CA PHE A 97 -8.57 11.28 -12.15
C PHE A 97 -9.20 11.54 -13.53
N ALA A 98 -10.52 11.49 -13.63
CA ALA A 98 -11.25 11.81 -14.86
C ALA A 98 -11.50 13.32 -15.06
N ALA A 99 -11.24 14.16 -14.06
CA ALA A 99 -11.39 15.62 -14.19
C ALA A 99 -10.54 16.15 -15.35
N THR A 100 -11.10 17.06 -16.15
CA THR A 100 -10.48 17.51 -17.42
C THR A 100 -10.00 18.95 -17.43
N SER A 101 -10.16 19.68 -16.32
CA SER A 101 -9.76 21.10 -16.25
C SER A 101 -9.23 21.52 -14.90
N SER A 102 -9.77 20.96 -13.81
CA SER A 102 -9.30 21.27 -12.44
C SER A 102 -9.66 20.18 -11.45
N CYS A 103 -8.84 20.05 -10.41
CA CYS A 103 -9.12 19.23 -9.23
C CYS A 103 -8.29 19.73 -8.04
N SER A 104 -8.70 19.34 -6.82
CA SER A 104 -7.95 19.70 -5.62
C SER A 104 -7.50 18.44 -4.89
N TRP A 105 -6.24 18.42 -4.44
CA TRP A 105 -5.62 17.30 -3.76
C TRP A 105 -4.97 17.75 -2.46
N LYS A 106 -4.98 16.90 -1.46
CA LYS A 106 -4.07 16.99 -0.32
C LYS A 106 -2.69 16.55 -0.79
N CYS A 107 -1.69 17.38 -0.54
CA CYS A 107 -0.34 17.18 -1.05
C CYS A 107 0.71 17.37 0.06
N VAL A 108 1.86 16.70 -0.06
CA VAL A 108 3.10 17.13 0.59
C VAL A 108 3.78 18.15 -0.31
N ILE A 109 4.30 19.22 0.29
CA ILE A 109 4.91 20.32 -0.43
C ILE A 109 6.39 20.40 -0.06
N GLY A 110 7.24 19.98 -0.99
CA GLY A 110 8.69 20.17 -0.89
C GLY A 110 9.06 21.64 -1.02
N ASN A 111 10.08 22.08 -0.27
CA ASN A 111 10.45 23.50 -0.19
C ASN A 111 9.29 24.42 0.22
N ALA A 112 8.34 23.93 0.98
CA ALA A 112 7.10 24.61 1.36
C ALA A 112 7.31 26.04 1.91
N LYS A 113 8.43 26.29 2.60
CA LYS A 113 8.80 27.63 3.12
C LYS A 113 9.02 28.67 2.02
N LYS A 114 9.39 28.21 0.81
CA LYS A 114 9.61 29.07 -0.35
C LYS A 114 8.29 29.46 -1.07
N TRP A 115 7.22 28.71 -0.90
CA TRP A 115 5.91 29.02 -1.51
C TRP A 115 5.16 30.05 -0.67
N LYS A 116 4.93 31.22 -1.22
CA LYS A 116 4.30 32.37 -0.53
C LYS A 116 2.82 32.57 -0.89
N GLY A 117 2.20 31.58 -1.58
CA GLY A 117 0.79 31.63 -1.98
C GLY A 117 0.58 32.15 -3.42
N ASP A 118 1.64 32.48 -4.13
CA ASP A 118 1.61 32.79 -5.57
C ASP A 118 1.15 31.55 -6.37
N ILE A 119 0.56 31.79 -7.54
CA ILE A 119 0.23 30.72 -8.49
C ILE A 119 1.54 30.23 -9.09
N LEU A 120 1.70 28.90 -9.13
CA LEU A 120 2.87 28.27 -9.70
C LEU A 120 2.56 27.77 -11.11
N ASP A 121 3.55 27.88 -11.99
CA ASP A 121 3.52 27.25 -13.31
C ASP A 121 4.25 25.90 -13.26
N LEU A 122 3.76 24.92 -14.06
CA LEU A 122 4.42 23.62 -14.17
C LEU A 122 5.84 23.81 -14.71
N TYR A 123 6.81 23.12 -14.10
CA TYR A 123 8.19 23.17 -14.54
C TYR A 123 8.38 22.33 -15.82
N ASN A 124 8.74 23.02 -16.92
CA ASN A 124 8.97 22.41 -18.23
C ASN A 124 10.35 22.82 -18.77
N PRO A 125 11.44 22.19 -18.31
CA PRO A 125 12.81 22.59 -18.65
C PRO A 125 13.18 22.31 -20.12
N GLU A 126 12.53 21.31 -20.72
CA GLU A 126 12.77 20.90 -22.12
C GLU A 126 11.87 21.63 -23.12
N ASN A 127 11.01 22.53 -22.65
CA ASN A 127 9.99 23.21 -23.46
C ASN A 127 9.14 22.23 -24.29
N ALA A 128 8.82 21.06 -23.71
CA ALA A 128 8.01 20.04 -24.36
C ALA A 128 6.64 20.64 -24.77
N PRO A 129 6.27 20.58 -26.09
CA PRO A 129 5.06 21.25 -26.58
C PRO A 129 3.78 20.77 -25.88
N GLU A 130 3.66 19.46 -25.61
CA GLU A 130 2.49 18.86 -24.94
C GLU A 130 2.31 19.42 -23.51
N ILE A 131 3.42 19.62 -22.78
CA ILE A 131 3.40 20.22 -21.44
C ILE A 131 3.04 21.71 -21.51
N ALA A 132 3.58 22.42 -22.49
CA ALA A 132 3.29 23.83 -22.69
C ALA A 132 1.81 24.07 -23.03
N GLU A 133 1.20 23.22 -23.86
CA GLU A 133 -0.22 23.29 -24.23
C GLU A 133 -1.14 23.11 -23.02
N MET A 134 -0.79 22.22 -22.10
CA MET A 134 -1.56 22.00 -20.87
C MET A 134 -1.61 23.24 -19.97
N ALA A 135 -0.60 24.11 -20.02
CA ALA A 135 -0.49 25.32 -19.21
C ALA A 135 -0.89 25.08 -17.72
N MET A 136 -0.42 23.97 -17.16
CA MET A 136 -0.82 23.53 -15.83
C MET A 136 -0.32 24.49 -14.76
N LYS A 137 -1.23 24.82 -13.84
CA LYS A 137 -0.98 25.70 -12.70
C LYS A 137 -1.34 25.03 -11.38
N ALA A 138 -0.66 25.46 -10.31
CA ALA A 138 -0.98 25.03 -8.95
C ALA A 138 -1.26 26.25 -8.06
N ARG A 139 -2.35 26.20 -7.29
CA ARG A 139 -2.76 27.21 -6.31
C ARG A 139 -2.87 26.57 -4.93
N LEU A 140 -2.24 27.17 -3.93
CA LEU A 140 -2.37 26.74 -2.54
C LEU A 140 -3.70 27.23 -1.98
N VAL A 141 -4.56 26.28 -1.56
CA VAL A 141 -5.88 26.58 -0.97
C VAL A 141 -5.75 26.69 0.55
N SER A 142 -5.06 25.75 1.18
CA SER A 142 -4.79 25.77 2.62
C SER A 142 -3.47 25.03 2.90
N ARG A 143 -2.88 25.29 4.07
CA ARG A 143 -1.62 24.69 4.45
C ARG A 143 -1.59 24.32 5.94
N GLU A 144 -1.03 23.15 6.23
CA GLU A 144 -0.77 22.64 7.56
C GLU A 144 0.63 22.01 7.60
N GLY A 145 1.61 22.76 8.12
CA GLY A 145 3.01 22.34 8.12
C GLY A 145 3.58 22.13 6.70
N GLU A 146 4.00 20.90 6.41
CA GLU A 146 4.52 20.48 5.09
C GLU A 146 3.42 19.95 4.17
N THR A 147 2.21 19.77 4.67
CA THR A 147 1.05 19.37 3.86
C THR A 147 0.17 20.57 3.53
N GLY A 148 -0.62 20.45 2.46
CA GLY A 148 -1.59 21.47 2.08
C GLY A 148 -2.61 20.94 1.09
N ILE A 149 -3.70 21.69 0.92
CA ILE A 149 -4.65 21.46 -0.17
C ILE A 149 -4.20 22.32 -1.34
N VAL A 150 -3.91 21.66 -2.45
CA VAL A 150 -3.49 22.31 -3.69
C VAL A 150 -4.58 22.10 -4.73
N GLU A 151 -5.01 23.19 -5.37
CA GLU A 151 -5.86 23.16 -6.54
C GLU A 151 -4.97 23.20 -7.78
N PHE A 152 -5.17 22.21 -8.64
CA PHE A 152 -4.56 22.15 -9.96
C PHE A 152 -5.57 22.61 -11.01
N SER A 153 -5.08 23.35 -12.02
CA SER A 153 -5.86 23.72 -13.21
C SER A 153 -5.01 23.57 -14.45
N TRP A 154 -5.62 23.13 -15.54
CA TRP A 154 -4.92 22.91 -16.83
C TRP A 154 -5.86 23.08 -18.01
N SER A 155 -5.27 23.20 -19.20
CA SER A 155 -5.94 23.32 -20.49
C SER A 155 -5.85 22.00 -21.29
N GLY A 156 -6.44 21.96 -22.48
CA GLY A 156 -6.33 20.83 -23.41
C GLY A 156 -7.32 19.70 -23.18
N GLY A 157 -8.17 19.75 -22.13
CA GLY A 157 -9.21 18.74 -21.88
C GLY A 157 -8.70 17.34 -21.50
N TYR A 158 -7.43 17.22 -21.14
CA TYR A 158 -6.84 15.95 -20.71
C TYR A 158 -7.39 15.53 -19.35
N PRO A 159 -7.73 14.23 -19.15
CA PRO A 159 -7.99 13.72 -17.79
C PRO A 159 -6.78 13.93 -16.87
N PHE A 160 -7.01 14.23 -15.58
CA PHE A 160 -5.93 14.44 -14.61
C PHE A 160 -4.94 13.27 -14.53
N SER A 161 -5.44 12.04 -14.68
CA SER A 161 -4.58 10.85 -14.78
C SER A 161 -3.58 10.94 -15.93
N ARG A 162 -3.98 11.49 -17.08
CA ARG A 162 -3.10 11.69 -18.23
C ARG A 162 -2.13 12.84 -17.99
N VAL A 163 -2.59 13.91 -17.34
CA VAL A 163 -1.72 15.03 -16.92
C VAL A 163 -0.60 14.53 -16.03
N LEU A 164 -0.92 13.69 -15.04
CA LEU A 164 0.09 13.08 -14.17
C LEU A 164 1.08 12.20 -14.94
N GLU A 165 0.61 11.41 -15.92
CA GLU A 165 1.49 10.58 -16.76
C GLU A 165 2.52 11.38 -17.57
N ILE A 166 2.11 12.54 -18.07
CA ILE A 166 2.96 13.38 -18.91
C ILE A 166 3.89 14.25 -18.06
N CYS A 167 3.37 14.79 -16.97
CA CYS A 167 4.05 15.85 -16.21
C CYS A 167 4.68 15.37 -14.91
N GLY A 168 4.27 14.20 -14.42
CA GLY A 168 4.67 13.69 -13.12
C GLY A 168 5.82 12.70 -13.17
N THR A 169 6.41 12.46 -12.01
CA THR A 169 7.40 11.41 -11.78
C THR A 169 6.90 10.41 -10.75
N ILE A 170 7.34 9.17 -10.86
CA ILE A 170 6.99 8.11 -9.89
C ILE A 170 7.52 8.49 -8.52
N PRO A 171 6.67 8.52 -7.48
CA PRO A 171 7.11 8.81 -6.12
C PRO A 171 7.76 7.59 -5.50
N ILE A 172 9.09 7.52 -5.56
CA ILE A 172 9.83 6.49 -4.82
C ILE A 172 9.96 6.86 -3.34
N PRO A 173 10.09 5.87 -2.44
CA PRO A 173 10.21 6.11 -1.00
C PRO A 173 11.42 6.96 -0.63
N PRO A 174 11.31 7.88 0.37
CA PRO A 174 12.41 8.76 0.77
C PRO A 174 13.66 8.02 1.27
N TYR A 175 13.52 6.84 1.87
CA TYR A 175 14.64 6.05 2.40
C TYR A 175 15.56 5.48 1.30
N LEU A 176 15.15 5.52 0.02
CA LEU A 176 16.04 5.17 -1.09
C LEU A 176 17.14 6.23 -1.27
N ASN A 177 16.96 7.43 -0.70
CA ASN A 177 17.92 8.53 -0.67
C ASN A 177 18.52 8.85 -2.05
N ARG A 178 17.67 8.84 -3.06
CA ARG A 178 17.95 9.23 -4.44
C ARG A 178 16.73 9.82 -5.11
N GLU A 179 16.91 10.49 -6.23
CA GLU A 179 15.79 10.92 -7.07
C GLU A 179 15.21 9.74 -7.87
N SER A 180 13.97 9.91 -8.34
CA SER A 180 13.33 8.95 -9.24
C SER A 180 13.98 9.01 -10.61
N GLU A 181 14.26 7.84 -11.17
CA GLU A 181 14.86 7.66 -12.48
C GLU A 181 13.86 7.00 -13.44
N ALA A 182 14.14 7.04 -14.76
CA ALA A 182 13.26 6.45 -15.77
C ALA A 182 12.96 4.96 -15.51
N ILE A 183 13.92 4.22 -14.96
CA ILE A 183 13.76 2.81 -14.59
C ILE A 183 12.67 2.59 -13.53
N ASP A 184 12.40 3.55 -12.64
CA ASP A 184 11.41 3.41 -11.58
C ASP A 184 9.98 3.40 -12.15
N SER A 185 9.75 4.01 -13.30
CA SER A 185 8.44 4.00 -13.95
C SER A 185 7.98 2.58 -14.31
N GLU A 186 8.91 1.69 -14.60
CA GLU A 186 8.67 0.27 -14.89
C GLU A 186 8.91 -0.61 -13.67
N ARG A 187 10.00 -0.37 -12.92
CA ARG A 187 10.46 -1.28 -11.87
C ARG A 187 9.74 -1.08 -10.54
N TYR A 188 9.19 0.12 -10.27
CA TYR A 188 8.37 0.39 -9.09
C TYR A 188 6.88 0.13 -9.35
N GLN A 189 6.59 -0.89 -10.18
CA GLN A 189 5.26 -1.40 -10.51
C GLN A 189 5.24 -2.93 -10.44
N THR A 190 4.10 -3.49 -10.02
CA THR A 190 3.85 -4.93 -10.13
C THR A 190 3.40 -5.29 -11.54
N LEU A 191 3.66 -6.53 -11.97
CA LEU A 191 3.25 -7.01 -13.30
C LEU A 191 1.72 -7.07 -13.49
N TYR A 192 0.99 -7.20 -12.39
CA TYR A 192 -0.47 -7.35 -12.37
C TYR A 192 -1.20 -6.05 -12.01
N ALA A 193 -0.50 -4.92 -11.94
CA ALA A 193 -1.09 -3.61 -11.62
C ALA A 193 -2.12 -3.19 -12.69
N LYS A 194 -3.36 -2.95 -12.28
CA LYS A 194 -4.49 -2.61 -13.17
C LYS A 194 -5.10 -1.25 -12.87
N PHE A 195 -5.46 -1.01 -11.60
CA PHE A 195 -6.26 0.14 -11.20
C PHE A 195 -5.37 1.29 -10.70
N ARG A 196 -5.40 2.43 -11.41
CA ARG A 196 -4.67 3.64 -11.06
C ARG A 196 -5.23 4.27 -9.80
N GLY A 197 -4.38 4.72 -8.88
CA GLY A 197 -4.84 5.42 -7.68
C GLY A 197 -3.87 5.37 -6.51
N SER A 198 -2.83 4.59 -6.61
CA SER A 198 -1.83 4.45 -5.55
C SER A 198 -0.64 5.39 -5.75
N VAL A 199 -0.12 5.92 -4.67
CA VAL A 199 1.12 6.70 -4.68
C VAL A 199 2.32 5.87 -4.21
N ALA A 200 2.08 4.66 -3.69
CA ALA A 200 3.11 3.71 -3.33
C ALA A 200 2.81 2.34 -3.94
N ALA A 201 3.85 1.62 -4.38
CA ALA A 201 3.71 0.27 -4.87
C ALA A 201 3.44 -0.73 -3.73
N PRO A 202 2.65 -1.80 -3.97
CA PRO A 202 2.61 -2.96 -3.09
C PRO A 202 3.89 -3.76 -3.26
N THR A 203 4.95 -3.35 -2.55
CA THR A 203 6.35 -3.71 -2.84
C THR A 203 6.66 -5.20 -2.75
N ALA A 204 5.92 -5.97 -1.93
CA ALA A 204 6.03 -7.42 -1.91
C ALA A 204 5.69 -8.07 -3.27
N GLY A 205 4.87 -7.41 -4.08
CA GLY A 205 4.53 -7.86 -5.42
C GLY A 205 5.62 -7.63 -6.47
N LEU A 206 6.63 -6.81 -6.16
CA LEU A 206 7.70 -6.49 -7.11
C LEU A 206 8.60 -7.69 -7.44
N HIS A 207 8.63 -8.70 -6.60
CA HIS A 207 9.44 -9.90 -6.79
C HIS A 207 8.85 -10.87 -7.83
N PHE A 208 7.54 -10.81 -8.07
CA PHE A 208 6.86 -11.74 -8.97
C PHE A 208 7.18 -11.44 -10.42
N THR A 209 7.60 -12.48 -11.14
CA THR A 209 7.73 -12.51 -12.60
C THR A 209 6.57 -13.30 -13.21
N GLN A 210 6.37 -13.17 -14.52
CA GLN A 210 5.35 -13.97 -15.21
C GLN A 210 5.61 -15.48 -15.02
N ALA A 211 6.88 -15.90 -15.10
CA ALA A 211 7.27 -17.29 -14.88
C ALA A 211 6.88 -17.82 -13.50
N VAL A 212 7.07 -17.02 -12.43
CA VAL A 212 6.66 -17.37 -11.06
C VAL A 212 5.15 -17.47 -10.97
N LEU A 213 4.40 -16.51 -11.53
CA LEU A 213 2.92 -16.54 -11.52
C LEU A 213 2.37 -17.76 -12.29
N ASP A 214 2.98 -18.11 -13.41
CA ASP A 214 2.57 -19.26 -14.22
C ASP A 214 2.90 -20.58 -13.50
N ALA A 215 4.04 -20.68 -12.82
CA ALA A 215 4.38 -21.82 -11.97
C ALA A 215 3.39 -22.01 -10.80
N ILE A 216 2.96 -20.92 -10.17
CA ILE A 216 1.94 -20.94 -9.11
C ILE A 216 0.61 -21.49 -9.64
N ARG A 217 0.15 -20.96 -10.82
CA ARG A 217 -1.08 -21.46 -11.46
C ARG A 217 -0.97 -22.92 -11.88
N SER A 218 0.18 -23.32 -12.42
CA SER A 218 0.45 -24.71 -12.85
C SER A 218 0.41 -25.70 -11.68
N LYS A 219 0.71 -25.23 -10.48
CA LYS A 219 0.57 -26.01 -9.24
C LYS A 219 -0.89 -26.11 -8.76
N GLY A 220 -1.82 -25.40 -9.41
CA GLY A 220 -3.24 -25.41 -9.07
C GLY A 220 -3.66 -24.41 -7.97
N LEU A 221 -2.79 -23.44 -7.64
CA LEU A 221 -3.17 -22.37 -6.71
C LEU A 221 -3.96 -21.29 -7.43
N ASP A 222 -5.00 -20.80 -6.76
CA ASP A 222 -5.76 -19.65 -7.24
C ASP A 222 -4.99 -18.35 -6.98
N ILE A 223 -5.12 -17.42 -7.92
CA ILE A 223 -4.57 -16.07 -7.81
C ILE A 223 -5.72 -15.09 -7.89
N GLU A 224 -5.97 -14.41 -6.79
CA GLU A 224 -7.01 -13.42 -6.63
C GLU A 224 -6.43 -12.01 -6.43
N THR A 225 -7.24 -10.99 -6.65
CA THR A 225 -6.83 -9.61 -6.48
C THR A 225 -7.82 -8.80 -5.66
N VAL A 226 -7.26 -7.89 -4.86
CA VAL A 226 -7.98 -6.79 -4.21
C VAL A 226 -7.36 -5.48 -4.67
N CYS A 227 -8.09 -4.39 -4.61
CA CYS A 227 -7.56 -3.07 -4.95
C CYS A 227 -7.59 -2.17 -3.72
N LEU A 228 -6.44 -1.91 -3.12
CA LEU A 228 -6.27 -0.91 -2.07
C LEU A 228 -5.33 0.18 -2.57
N HIS A 229 -5.80 1.42 -2.54
CA HIS A 229 -4.99 2.58 -2.91
C HIS A 229 -4.11 3.01 -1.74
N VAL A 230 -2.81 2.74 -1.88
CA VAL A 230 -1.81 3.05 -0.84
C VAL A 230 -1.51 4.53 -0.83
N GLY A 231 -1.75 5.17 0.29
CA GLY A 231 -1.37 6.57 0.52
C GLY A 231 0.11 6.73 0.89
N ALA A 232 0.65 7.95 0.74
CA ALA A 232 2.05 8.25 1.09
C ALA A 232 2.35 8.14 2.60
N GLY A 233 1.33 8.02 3.45
CA GLY A 233 1.50 7.79 4.89
C GLY A 233 2.31 6.54 5.22
N THR A 234 2.35 5.56 4.31
CA THR A 234 3.14 4.32 4.45
C THR A 234 4.65 4.58 4.48
N PHE A 235 5.10 5.73 3.97
CA PHE A 235 6.52 6.13 3.98
C PHE A 235 6.93 6.90 5.23
N LEU A 236 5.98 7.28 6.07
CA LEU A 236 6.25 8.09 7.26
C LEU A 236 6.50 7.19 8.47
N PRO A 237 7.59 7.40 9.22
CA PRO A 237 7.81 6.71 10.49
C PRO A 237 6.77 7.12 11.51
N VAL A 238 6.54 6.27 12.50
CA VAL A 238 5.70 6.60 13.66
C VAL A 238 6.43 7.67 14.48
N LYS A 239 5.83 8.86 14.58
CA LYS A 239 6.46 9.99 15.29
C LYS A 239 6.19 9.98 16.80
N ASN A 240 5.16 9.27 17.23
CA ASN A 240 4.76 9.20 18.64
C ASN A 240 5.37 7.96 19.29
N SER A 241 5.96 8.11 20.47
CA SER A 241 6.48 6.97 21.25
C SER A 241 5.38 5.96 21.60
N GLU A 242 4.18 6.44 21.87
CA GLU A 242 3.00 5.60 22.12
C GLU A 242 2.25 5.35 20.81
N VAL A 243 2.19 4.09 20.38
CA VAL A 243 1.51 3.69 19.13
C VAL A 243 0.02 4.04 19.16
N ALA A 244 -0.60 4.04 20.34
CA ALA A 244 -1.99 4.43 20.53
C ALA A 244 -2.31 5.86 20.04
N LYS A 245 -1.33 6.76 20.04
CA LYS A 245 -1.46 8.16 19.60
C LYS A 245 -1.12 8.38 18.12
N HIS A 246 -0.64 7.34 17.42
CA HIS A 246 -0.32 7.43 15.99
C HIS A 246 -1.59 7.38 15.15
N PRO A 247 -1.91 8.39 14.32
CA PRO A 247 -3.08 8.37 13.46
C PRO A 247 -2.80 7.58 12.18
N MET A 248 -3.59 6.53 11.92
CA MET A 248 -3.59 5.85 10.63
C MET A 248 -4.42 6.62 9.60
N HIS A 249 -3.87 6.74 8.40
CA HIS A 249 -4.62 7.30 7.29
C HIS A 249 -5.69 6.31 6.80
N ARG A 250 -6.82 6.87 6.32
CA ARG A 250 -7.85 6.11 5.62
C ARG A 250 -7.32 5.69 4.26
N GLU A 251 -7.33 4.40 3.99
CA GLU A 251 -7.01 3.84 2.69
C GLU A 251 -8.27 3.23 2.08
N PRO A 252 -8.73 3.74 0.93
CA PRO A 252 -9.87 3.17 0.25
C PRO A 252 -9.47 1.87 -0.45
N PHE A 253 -10.37 0.90 -0.42
CA PHE A 253 -10.20 -0.34 -1.14
C PHE A 253 -11.50 -0.81 -1.80
N VAL A 254 -11.35 -1.67 -2.78
CA VAL A 254 -12.44 -2.26 -3.54
C VAL A 254 -12.25 -3.78 -3.60
N VAL A 255 -13.34 -4.51 -3.39
CA VAL A 255 -13.41 -5.96 -3.60
C VAL A 255 -14.65 -6.30 -4.43
N THR A 256 -14.57 -7.38 -5.22
CA THR A 256 -15.69 -7.86 -6.06
C THR A 256 -16.54 -8.87 -5.31
N LEU A 257 -17.78 -9.03 -5.74
CA LEU A 257 -18.68 -10.05 -5.21
C LEU A 257 -18.15 -11.46 -5.47
N ASP A 258 -17.62 -11.71 -6.68
CA ASP A 258 -17.05 -13.01 -7.05
C ASP A 258 -15.87 -13.37 -6.13
N PHE A 259 -14.94 -12.45 -5.91
CA PHE A 259 -13.84 -12.66 -4.97
C PHE A 259 -14.33 -13.04 -3.56
N LEU A 260 -15.37 -12.36 -3.04
CA LEU A 260 -15.92 -12.67 -1.72
C LEU A 260 -16.57 -14.05 -1.67
N LYS A 261 -17.27 -14.45 -2.72
CA LYS A 261 -17.86 -15.79 -2.84
C LYS A 261 -16.79 -16.88 -2.89
N ASP A 262 -15.74 -16.67 -3.68
CA ASP A 262 -14.63 -17.60 -3.79
C ASP A 262 -13.85 -17.71 -2.46
N LEU A 263 -13.54 -16.58 -1.83
CA LEU A 263 -12.92 -16.55 -0.51
C LEU A 263 -13.75 -17.30 0.53
N ARG A 264 -15.08 -17.10 0.52
CA ARG A 264 -16.01 -17.71 1.49
C ARG A 264 -16.18 -19.20 1.29
N SER A 265 -16.22 -19.66 0.04
CA SER A 265 -16.55 -21.05 -0.32
C SER A 265 -15.34 -21.96 -0.43
N SER A 266 -14.15 -21.43 -0.67
CA SER A 266 -12.98 -22.24 -1.01
C SER A 266 -12.48 -23.12 0.15
N GLY A 267 -12.58 -22.66 1.39
CA GLY A 267 -11.96 -23.32 2.56
C GLY A 267 -10.43 -23.40 2.49
N LYS A 268 -9.81 -22.72 1.53
CA LYS A 268 -8.36 -22.73 1.29
C LYS A 268 -7.61 -21.85 2.27
N SER A 269 -6.33 -22.16 2.49
CA SER A 269 -5.43 -21.26 3.20
C SER A 269 -5.20 -19.97 2.41
N VAL A 270 -5.25 -18.83 3.08
CA VAL A 270 -5.14 -17.51 2.44
C VAL A 270 -3.73 -16.97 2.59
N ILE A 271 -3.07 -16.71 1.46
CA ILE A 271 -1.73 -16.13 1.38
C ILE A 271 -1.85 -14.68 0.92
N ALA A 272 -1.62 -13.74 1.82
CA ALA A 272 -1.60 -12.33 1.46
C ALA A 272 -0.23 -11.93 0.89
N VAL A 273 -0.22 -11.24 -0.24
CA VAL A 273 0.99 -10.65 -0.82
C VAL A 273 1.03 -9.16 -0.48
N GLY A 274 1.87 -8.83 0.49
CA GLY A 274 2.04 -7.49 1.04
C GLY A 274 1.11 -7.17 2.21
N THR A 275 1.57 -6.26 3.05
CA THR A 275 0.83 -5.77 4.22
C THR A 275 -0.48 -5.06 3.86
N THR A 276 -0.57 -4.48 2.67
CA THR A 276 -1.79 -3.87 2.12
C THR A 276 -2.87 -4.91 1.87
N SER A 277 -2.53 -6.08 1.31
CA SER A 277 -3.46 -7.20 1.14
C SER A 277 -3.94 -7.74 2.48
N VAL A 278 -3.05 -7.87 3.49
CA VAL A 278 -3.43 -8.25 4.85
C VAL A 278 -4.46 -7.27 5.42
N ARG A 279 -4.19 -5.96 5.33
CA ARG A 279 -5.09 -4.95 5.88
C ARG A 279 -6.45 -4.94 5.19
N THR A 280 -6.49 -5.16 3.88
CA THR A 280 -7.75 -5.29 3.14
C THR A 280 -8.52 -6.52 3.60
N LEU A 281 -7.89 -7.69 3.58
CA LEU A 281 -8.53 -8.96 3.93
C LEU A 281 -9.07 -8.95 5.37
N GLU A 282 -8.24 -8.55 6.33
CA GLU A 282 -8.67 -8.49 7.73
C GLU A 282 -9.75 -7.44 7.97
N SER A 283 -9.82 -6.37 7.16
CA SER A 283 -10.90 -5.38 7.23
C SER A 283 -12.26 -5.93 6.80
N LEU A 284 -12.30 -6.94 5.91
CA LEU A 284 -13.56 -7.57 5.47
C LEU A 284 -14.34 -8.14 6.65
N TYR A 285 -13.65 -8.73 7.62
CA TYR A 285 -14.32 -9.23 8.81
C TYR A 285 -15.13 -8.12 9.51
N TYR A 286 -14.54 -6.95 9.73
CA TYR A 286 -15.20 -5.84 10.44
C TYR A 286 -16.30 -5.18 9.61
N ILE A 287 -16.16 -5.15 8.29
CA ILE A 287 -17.21 -4.71 7.37
C ILE A 287 -18.42 -5.65 7.45
N GLY A 288 -18.17 -6.96 7.46
CA GLY A 288 -19.23 -7.96 7.62
C GLY A 288 -19.95 -7.82 8.95
N VAL A 289 -19.22 -7.60 10.04
CA VAL A 289 -19.83 -7.31 11.34
C VAL A 289 -20.70 -6.04 11.25
N SER A 290 -20.24 -4.98 10.58
CA SER A 290 -21.07 -3.80 10.37
C SER A 290 -22.36 -4.11 9.60
N CYS A 291 -22.28 -4.91 8.53
CA CYS A 291 -23.45 -5.36 7.79
C CYS A 291 -24.46 -6.12 8.67
N ILE A 292 -23.98 -6.98 9.57
CA ILE A 292 -24.83 -7.73 10.50
C ILE A 292 -25.52 -6.78 11.50
N GLU A 293 -24.75 -5.89 12.09
CA GLU A 293 -25.23 -5.08 13.23
C GLU A 293 -26.03 -3.83 12.80
N THR A 294 -25.70 -3.25 11.62
CA THR A 294 -26.32 -1.99 11.16
C THR A 294 -27.10 -2.12 9.85
N GLY A 295 -26.99 -3.25 9.16
CA GLY A 295 -27.58 -3.47 7.85
C GLY A 295 -26.81 -2.86 6.67
N ALA A 296 -25.64 -2.26 6.91
CA ALA A 296 -24.80 -1.64 5.87
C ALA A 296 -23.30 -1.76 6.17
N PRO A 297 -22.45 -1.77 5.12
CA PRO A 297 -21.00 -1.71 5.31
C PRO A 297 -20.59 -0.33 5.81
N ALA A 298 -19.58 -0.30 6.68
CA ALA A 298 -18.95 0.93 7.15
C ALA A 298 -17.43 0.84 7.04
N ASP A 299 -16.77 2.00 7.00
CA ASP A 299 -15.31 2.08 7.10
C ASP A 299 -14.81 1.45 8.40
N VAL A 300 -13.63 0.85 8.34
CA VAL A 300 -13.01 0.20 9.51
C VAL A 300 -12.15 1.20 10.26
N ASP A 301 -12.52 1.47 11.51
CA ASP A 301 -11.76 2.35 12.39
C ASP A 301 -10.44 1.73 12.82
N GLN A 302 -9.45 2.58 13.13
CA GLN A 302 -8.09 2.19 13.47
C GLN A 302 -8.03 1.12 14.57
N TRP A 303 -8.78 1.31 15.63
CA TRP A 303 -8.76 0.48 16.83
C TRP A 303 -9.94 -0.48 16.94
N ALA A 304 -10.78 -0.58 15.90
CA ALA A 304 -11.93 -1.49 15.89
C ALA A 304 -11.58 -2.89 16.41
N PRO A 305 -10.45 -3.54 16.00
CA PRO A 305 -10.11 -4.88 16.46
C PRO A 305 -9.96 -5.06 17.98
N TYR A 306 -9.69 -3.96 18.70
CA TYR A 306 -9.27 -3.99 20.12
C TYR A 306 -10.31 -3.39 21.06
N THR A 307 -11.40 -2.83 20.53
CA THR A 307 -12.40 -2.10 21.33
C THR A 307 -13.34 -3.03 22.09
N ARG A 308 -13.62 -4.21 21.51
CA ARG A 308 -14.53 -5.21 22.07
C ARG A 308 -14.22 -6.61 21.56
N GLU A 309 -14.79 -7.61 22.19
CA GLU A 309 -14.85 -8.95 21.61
C GLU A 309 -15.97 -9.05 20.57
N TYR A 310 -15.67 -9.71 19.47
CA TYR A 310 -16.60 -9.95 18.37
C TYR A 310 -17.06 -11.41 18.41
N LYS A 311 -18.37 -11.62 18.48
CA LYS A 311 -18.99 -12.96 18.59
C LYS A 311 -19.19 -13.66 17.26
N TRP A 312 -19.18 -12.92 16.18
CA TRP A 312 -19.44 -13.44 14.84
C TRP A 312 -18.24 -14.20 14.30
N SER A 313 -18.50 -15.29 13.56
CA SER A 313 -17.46 -16.01 12.85
C SER A 313 -17.01 -15.24 11.60
N THR A 314 -15.90 -15.67 10.99
CA THR A 314 -15.42 -15.10 9.73
C THR A 314 -16.43 -15.39 8.61
N GLU A 315 -16.99 -16.59 8.60
CA GLU A 315 -17.97 -17.04 7.62
C GLU A 315 -19.24 -16.18 7.70
N GLU A 316 -19.81 -15.98 8.90
CA GLU A 316 -21.00 -15.14 9.09
C GLU A 316 -20.77 -13.71 8.62
N SER A 317 -19.57 -13.17 8.88
CA SER A 317 -19.19 -11.83 8.44
C SER A 317 -19.10 -11.71 6.92
N LEU A 318 -18.45 -12.68 6.25
CA LEU A 318 -18.36 -12.70 4.78
C LEU A 318 -19.74 -12.90 4.14
N ASP A 319 -20.56 -13.82 4.67
CA ASP A 319 -21.93 -14.06 4.20
C ASP A 319 -22.78 -12.78 4.30
N ALA A 320 -22.61 -11.98 5.33
CA ALA A 320 -23.32 -10.70 5.48
C ALA A 320 -22.95 -9.66 4.43
N ILE A 321 -21.66 -9.57 4.05
CA ILE A 321 -21.23 -8.68 2.95
C ILE A 321 -21.84 -9.18 1.62
N ILE A 322 -21.74 -10.48 1.35
CA ILE A 322 -22.27 -11.10 0.13
C ILE A 322 -23.79 -10.82 0.02
N ALA A 323 -24.54 -11.10 1.08
CA ALA A 323 -25.98 -10.86 1.13
C ALA A 323 -26.35 -9.37 0.92
N TYR A 324 -25.56 -8.45 1.52
CA TYR A 324 -25.75 -7.02 1.30
C TYR A 324 -25.54 -6.65 -0.18
N MET A 325 -24.46 -7.14 -0.79
CA MET A 325 -24.15 -6.86 -2.18
C MET A 325 -25.20 -7.42 -3.14
N GLU A 326 -25.63 -8.66 -2.94
CA GLU A 326 -26.68 -9.29 -3.76
C GLU A 326 -28.02 -8.56 -3.64
N LYS A 327 -28.44 -8.22 -2.42
CA LYS A 327 -29.67 -7.44 -2.18
C LYS A 327 -29.67 -6.09 -2.90
N ASN A 328 -28.50 -5.45 -3.01
CA ASN A 328 -28.37 -4.13 -3.64
C ASN A 328 -27.88 -4.21 -5.09
N SER A 329 -27.77 -5.41 -5.68
CA SER A 329 -27.32 -5.64 -7.06
C SER A 329 -25.94 -5.02 -7.33
N LEU A 330 -25.01 -5.18 -6.38
CA LEU A 330 -23.64 -4.66 -6.45
C LEU A 330 -22.68 -5.76 -6.91
N ASP A 331 -21.90 -5.51 -7.94
CA ASP A 331 -20.79 -6.36 -8.41
C ASP A 331 -19.49 -6.13 -7.64
N LYS A 332 -19.37 -4.98 -6.98
CA LYS A 332 -18.23 -4.58 -6.16
C LYS A 332 -18.68 -3.71 -4.99
N ILE A 333 -17.88 -3.74 -3.92
CA ILE A 333 -18.02 -2.87 -2.74
C ILE A 333 -16.77 -2.04 -2.56
N SER A 334 -16.97 -0.74 -2.27
CA SER A 334 -15.91 0.18 -1.89
C SER A 334 -16.05 0.54 -0.41
N ALA A 335 -14.97 0.45 0.33
CA ALA A 335 -14.90 0.82 1.74
C ALA A 335 -13.53 1.44 2.06
N GLY A 336 -13.39 2.01 3.24
CA GLY A 336 -12.12 2.53 3.73
C GLY A 336 -11.64 1.80 4.96
N THR A 337 -10.33 1.67 5.11
CA THR A 337 -9.73 1.13 6.31
C THR A 337 -8.69 2.06 6.90
N ARG A 338 -8.74 2.20 8.22
CA ARG A 338 -7.66 2.76 9.05
C ARG A 338 -7.05 1.68 9.94
N ILE A 339 -7.44 0.41 9.75
CA ILE A 339 -7.04 -0.67 10.64
C ILE A 339 -5.53 -0.64 10.91
N ILE A 340 -5.16 -0.69 12.20
CA ILE A 340 -3.79 -0.93 12.64
C ILE A 340 -3.70 -2.36 13.15
N ILE A 341 -2.66 -3.07 12.72
CA ILE A 341 -2.41 -4.44 13.16
C ILE A 341 -1.17 -4.42 14.03
N VAL A 342 -1.33 -4.75 15.30
CA VAL A 342 -0.29 -4.73 16.31
C VAL A 342 -0.34 -6.03 17.14
N PRO A 343 0.69 -6.39 17.90
CA PRO A 343 0.67 -7.55 18.80
C PRO A 343 -0.61 -7.64 19.62
N GLY A 344 -1.19 -8.84 19.67
CA GLY A 344 -2.53 -9.09 20.22
C GLY A 344 -3.67 -9.03 19.22
N PHE A 345 -3.39 -8.68 17.94
CA PHE A 345 -4.38 -8.76 16.87
C PHE A 345 -4.78 -10.23 16.62
N ARG A 346 -6.08 -10.47 16.50
CA ARG A 346 -6.62 -11.77 16.14
C ARG A 346 -6.87 -11.82 14.62
N PHE A 347 -5.97 -12.44 13.88
CA PHE A 347 -6.15 -12.68 12.45
C PHE A 347 -7.35 -13.61 12.20
N ARG A 348 -8.17 -13.25 11.22
CA ARG A 348 -9.42 -13.94 10.88
C ARG A 348 -9.37 -14.65 9.54
N ILE A 349 -8.62 -14.09 8.59
CA ILE A 349 -8.65 -14.49 7.18
C ILE A 349 -7.27 -14.95 6.72
N VAL A 350 -6.20 -14.22 7.07
CA VAL A 350 -4.86 -14.47 6.51
C VAL A 350 -4.11 -15.53 7.29
N ASP A 351 -3.60 -16.56 6.60
CA ASP A 351 -2.81 -17.65 7.17
C ASP A 351 -1.31 -17.52 6.88
N MET A 352 -0.93 -16.95 5.72
CA MET A 352 0.45 -16.75 5.33
C MET A 352 0.63 -15.36 4.73
N LEU A 353 1.83 -14.80 4.89
CA LEU A 353 2.20 -13.47 4.41
C LEU A 353 3.50 -13.50 3.62
N VAL A 354 3.45 -13.04 2.38
CA VAL A 354 4.64 -12.69 1.59
C VAL A 354 4.87 -11.19 1.76
N THR A 355 6.03 -10.79 2.32
CA THR A 355 6.32 -9.37 2.54
C THR A 355 7.81 -9.07 2.48
N ASN A 356 8.18 -7.78 2.29
CA ASN A 356 9.55 -7.29 2.42
C ASN A 356 9.94 -7.11 3.89
N PHE A 357 11.22 -6.84 4.15
CA PHE A 357 11.67 -6.34 5.44
C PHE A 357 11.38 -4.85 5.57
N HIS A 358 10.84 -4.42 6.69
CA HIS A 358 10.31 -3.08 6.92
C HIS A 358 11.26 -2.21 7.75
N GLN A 359 11.07 -0.88 7.68
CA GLN A 359 11.82 0.07 8.49
C GLN A 359 11.62 -0.17 10.00
N PRO A 360 12.65 0.10 10.83
CA PRO A 360 12.48 0.17 12.27
C PRO A 360 11.43 1.23 12.64
N GLU A 361 10.78 1.03 13.76
CA GLU A 361 9.78 1.96 14.32
C GLU A 361 8.62 2.29 13.35
N SER A 362 8.23 1.33 12.50
CA SER A 362 7.11 1.48 11.56
C SER A 362 5.89 0.66 11.97
N THR A 363 4.71 1.07 11.52
CA THR A 363 3.48 0.27 11.72
C THR A 363 3.54 -1.08 11.01
N LEU A 364 4.41 -1.22 10.01
CA LEU A 364 4.56 -2.46 9.24
C LEU A 364 5.33 -3.54 10.03
N ILE A 365 6.33 -3.16 10.81
CA ILE A 365 7.03 -4.12 11.69
C ILE A 365 6.12 -4.58 12.83
N LEU A 366 5.19 -3.73 13.30
CA LEU A 366 4.16 -4.11 14.28
C LEU A 366 3.25 -5.20 13.71
N LEU A 367 2.83 -5.06 12.45
CA LEU A 367 2.02 -6.07 11.75
C LEU A 367 2.78 -7.39 11.63
N VAL A 368 4.05 -7.36 11.21
CA VAL A 368 4.89 -8.56 11.14
C VAL A 368 5.01 -9.20 12.51
N SER A 369 5.28 -8.42 13.55
CA SER A 369 5.37 -8.90 14.93
C SER A 369 4.08 -9.59 15.39
N ALA A 370 2.93 -8.97 15.11
CA ALA A 370 1.63 -9.56 15.40
C ALA A 370 1.42 -10.90 14.68
N PHE A 371 1.88 -11.00 13.43
CA PHE A 371 1.70 -12.15 12.56
C PHE A 371 2.52 -13.36 13.01
N VAL A 372 3.78 -13.13 13.41
CA VAL A 372 4.70 -14.20 13.83
C VAL A 372 4.73 -14.44 15.35
N GLY A 373 3.78 -13.87 16.11
CA GLY A 373 3.66 -14.09 17.56
C GLY A 373 4.83 -13.49 18.37
N GLY A 374 5.45 -12.41 17.90
CA GLY A 374 6.53 -11.71 18.60
C GLY A 374 7.94 -12.05 18.10
N ASP A 375 8.11 -13.08 17.29
CA ASP A 375 9.45 -13.55 16.84
C ASP A 375 10.09 -12.67 15.75
N TRP A 376 9.54 -11.49 15.49
CA TRP A 376 10.01 -10.57 14.46
C TRP A 376 11.50 -10.25 14.62
N LYS A 377 11.98 -10.07 15.86
CA LYS A 377 13.37 -9.73 16.13
C LYS A 377 14.32 -10.84 15.69
N THR A 378 14.01 -12.08 16.00
CA THR A 378 14.78 -13.25 15.55
C THR A 378 14.86 -13.32 14.03
N ILE A 379 13.75 -13.02 13.32
CA ILE A 379 13.71 -13.00 11.86
C ILE A 379 14.59 -11.87 11.30
N TYR A 380 14.52 -10.67 11.88
CA TYR A 380 15.27 -9.50 11.39
C TYR A 380 16.74 -9.59 11.73
N ASP A 381 17.12 -10.08 12.92
CA ASP A 381 18.52 -10.34 13.31
C ASP A 381 19.14 -11.40 12.38
N TYR A 382 18.38 -12.45 12.06
CA TYR A 382 18.82 -13.45 11.08
C TYR A 382 19.04 -12.82 9.71
N ALA A 383 18.09 -12.04 9.19
CA ALA A 383 18.20 -11.40 7.90
C ALA A 383 19.40 -10.43 7.81
N LEU A 384 19.66 -9.66 8.87
CA LEU A 384 20.82 -8.77 8.94
C LEU A 384 22.14 -9.53 8.93
N SER A 385 22.22 -10.67 9.64
CA SER A 385 23.45 -11.47 9.72
C SER A 385 23.72 -12.36 8.51
N HIS A 386 22.71 -12.55 7.62
CA HIS A 386 22.78 -13.39 6.42
C HIS A 386 22.66 -12.60 5.12
N ASP A 387 23.08 -11.35 5.11
CA ASP A 387 23.20 -10.50 3.93
C ASP A 387 21.88 -10.31 3.15
N PHE A 388 20.75 -10.31 3.83
CA PHE A 388 19.50 -9.88 3.20
C PHE A 388 19.49 -8.38 2.99
N ARG A 389 18.85 -7.95 1.90
CA ARG A 389 18.61 -6.55 1.56
C ARG A 389 17.21 -6.14 2.04
N PHE A 390 17.07 -4.91 2.42
CA PHE A 390 15.87 -4.41 3.10
C PHE A 390 15.08 -3.44 2.24
N LEU A 391 13.82 -3.24 2.63
CA LEU A 391 12.84 -2.30 2.13
C LEU A 391 12.35 -2.63 0.70
N SER A 392 11.88 -1.62 -0.05
CA SER A 392 11.09 -1.79 -1.28
C SER A 392 11.72 -2.66 -2.37
N TYR A 393 13.01 -2.48 -2.61
CA TYR A 393 13.77 -3.24 -3.62
C TYR A 393 14.63 -4.34 -3.00
N GLY A 394 14.46 -4.56 -1.70
CA GLY A 394 15.18 -5.57 -0.93
C GLY A 394 14.74 -6.99 -1.23
N ASP A 395 14.95 -7.85 -0.26
CA ASP A 395 14.57 -9.26 -0.31
C ASP A 395 13.23 -9.46 0.40
N SER A 396 12.68 -10.65 0.36
CA SER A 396 11.36 -10.94 0.87
C SER A 396 11.34 -12.03 1.94
N SER A 397 10.22 -12.16 2.61
CA SER A 397 9.93 -13.24 3.54
C SER A 397 8.57 -13.89 3.24
N LEU A 398 8.48 -15.19 3.45
CA LEU A 398 7.25 -15.99 3.51
C LEU A 398 7.03 -16.39 4.96
N LEU A 399 6.07 -15.75 5.60
CA LEU A 399 5.76 -15.91 7.01
C LEU A 399 4.50 -16.72 7.20
N TYR A 400 4.55 -17.72 8.06
CA TYR A 400 3.39 -18.47 8.48
C TYR A 400 2.85 -17.87 9.79
N ARG A 401 1.52 -17.70 9.84
CA ARG A 401 0.87 -17.18 11.04
C ARG A 401 1.09 -18.12 12.21
N ARG A 402 1.56 -17.60 13.32
CA ARG A 402 1.60 -18.33 14.56
C ARG A 402 0.18 -18.59 15.07
N LYS A 403 -0.16 -19.83 15.33
CA LYS A 403 -1.48 -20.25 15.85
C LYS A 403 -1.59 -20.03 17.35
#